data_d6b66a1cb8983b9a02d44f7a0761dccd
#
_entry.id   d6b66a1cb8983b9a02d44f7a0761dccd
#
_cell.length_a   1.000
_cell.length_b   1.000
_cell.length_c   1.000
_cell.angle_alpha   90.00
_cell.angle_beta   90.00
_cell.angle_gamma   90.00
#
_symmetry.space_group_name_H-M   'P 1'
#
loop_
_entity.id
_entity.type
_entity.pdbx_description
1 polymer ?
#
loop_
_entity_poly.entity_id
_entity_poly.type
_entity_poly.pdbx_seq_one_letter_code
_entity_poly.pdbx_strand_id
1 'polypeptide(L)'
;MIEAAVDTGASYCLFARSVGESLGIDVESGLPQVFASAGGRIEAYGHSIQLTVLEIEVDAFVFFFANDNIQKNLLGRRGWLDRVKFGLDEYQQFVYLSGPESREA
;
A
#
# COMPACT_ATOMS: atom_id res chain seq x y z
N MET A 1 -12.42 7.25 -1.35
CA MET A 1 -11.15 7.68 -0.73
C MET A 1 -10.92 6.93 0.56
N ILE A 2 -9.73 6.44 0.78
CA ILE A 2 -9.38 5.72 2.00
C ILE A 2 -8.18 6.37 2.66
N GLU A 3 -8.02 6.11 3.95
CA GLU A 3 -6.86 6.55 4.69
C GLU A 3 -5.87 5.41 4.79
N ALA A 4 -4.60 5.71 4.61
CA ALA A 4 -3.55 4.72 4.72
C ALA A 4 -2.35 5.34 5.42
N ALA A 5 -1.69 4.56 6.25
CA ALA A 5 -0.46 5.00 6.91
C ALA A 5 0.72 4.77 5.99
N VAL A 6 1.62 5.74 5.91
CA VAL A 6 2.90 5.56 5.23
C VAL A 6 3.83 4.86 6.21
N ASP A 7 4.25 3.65 5.86
CA ASP A 7 5.06 2.82 6.74
C ASP A 7 6.32 2.40 6.02
N THR A 8 7.42 3.11 6.28
CA THR A 8 8.71 2.83 5.65
C THR A 8 9.30 1.51 6.12
N GLY A 9 8.81 0.98 7.24
CA GLY A 9 9.20 -0.34 7.73
C GLY A 9 8.46 -1.48 7.06
N ALA A 10 7.33 -1.20 6.40
CA ALA A 10 6.57 -2.24 5.70
C ALA A 10 7.19 -2.50 4.34
N SER A 11 7.36 -3.77 4.01
CA SER A 11 7.93 -4.14 2.71
C SER A 11 6.92 -3.98 1.57
N TYR A 12 5.65 -4.11 1.83
CA TYR A 12 4.59 -4.11 0.81
C TYR A 12 3.46 -3.19 1.21
N CYS A 13 2.66 -2.79 0.22
CA CYS A 13 1.40 -2.11 0.49
C CYS A 13 0.37 -3.16 0.86
N LEU A 14 -0.33 -2.93 1.95
CA LEU A 14 -1.31 -3.87 2.50
C LEU A 14 -2.57 -3.10 2.82
N PHE A 15 -3.70 -3.57 2.29
CA PHE A 15 -4.99 -2.90 2.48
C PHE A 15 -5.99 -3.86 3.11
N ALA A 16 -6.94 -3.29 3.84
CA ALA A 16 -8.03 -4.07 4.41
C ALA A 16 -8.80 -4.78 3.28
N ARG A 17 -9.30 -5.98 3.58
CA ARG A 17 -10.06 -6.77 2.63
C ARG A 17 -11.25 -5.99 2.07
N SER A 18 -11.93 -5.24 2.93
CA SER A 18 -13.11 -4.47 2.53
C SER A 18 -12.78 -3.44 1.44
N VAL A 19 -11.55 -2.93 1.43
CA VAL A 19 -11.13 -1.99 0.37
C VAL A 19 -11.12 -2.72 -0.98
N GLY A 20 -10.54 -3.92 -1.03
CA GLY A 20 -10.54 -4.69 -2.28
C GLY A 20 -11.95 -5.03 -2.74
N GLU A 21 -12.80 -5.44 -1.81
CA GLU A 21 -14.18 -5.79 -2.15
C GLU A 21 -14.95 -4.57 -2.67
N SER A 22 -14.71 -3.41 -2.08
CA SER A 22 -15.39 -2.20 -2.55
C SER A 22 -14.96 -1.78 -3.96
N LEU A 23 -13.78 -2.22 -4.38
CA LEU A 23 -13.30 -1.99 -5.74
C LEU A 23 -13.76 -3.05 -6.74
N GLY A 24 -14.55 -4.02 -6.28
CA GLY A 24 -15.02 -5.10 -7.14
C GLY A 24 -13.97 -6.19 -7.35
N ILE A 25 -12.95 -6.24 -6.51
CA ILE A 25 -11.87 -7.23 -6.65
C ILE A 25 -12.28 -8.52 -5.93
N ASP A 26 -12.13 -9.65 -6.63
CA ASP A 26 -12.23 -10.95 -5.99
C ASP A 26 -10.90 -11.22 -5.30
N VAL A 27 -10.85 -10.98 -4.00
CA VAL A 27 -9.61 -10.98 -3.24
C VAL A 27 -8.87 -12.29 -3.38
N GLU A 28 -9.57 -13.41 -3.25
CA GLU A 28 -8.94 -14.72 -3.31
C GLU A 28 -8.41 -15.12 -4.69
N SER A 29 -8.78 -14.37 -5.73
CA SER A 29 -8.26 -14.67 -7.07
C SER A 29 -6.84 -14.18 -7.27
N GLY A 30 -6.30 -13.42 -6.33
CA GLY A 30 -4.97 -12.86 -6.44
C GLY A 30 -3.87 -13.83 -6.05
N LEU A 31 -2.64 -13.33 -6.06
CA LEU A 31 -1.46 -14.13 -5.70
C LEU A 31 -1.42 -14.31 -4.19
N PRO A 32 -1.51 -15.55 -3.68
CA PRO A 32 -1.48 -15.76 -2.24
C PRO A 32 -0.09 -15.47 -1.66
N GLN A 33 -0.08 -14.86 -0.49
CA GLN A 33 1.15 -14.54 0.22
C GLN A 33 0.88 -14.63 1.72
N VAL A 34 1.86 -15.15 2.46
CA VAL A 34 1.80 -15.21 3.91
C VAL A 34 2.89 -14.31 4.46
N PHE A 35 2.49 -13.42 5.37
CA PHE A 35 3.43 -12.53 6.04
C PHE A 35 3.56 -12.97 7.49
N ALA A 36 4.80 -13.00 7.99
CA ALA A 36 5.04 -13.28 9.40
C ALA A 36 4.85 -12.00 10.21
N SER A 37 4.26 -12.12 11.37
CA SER A 37 4.09 -11.01 12.28
C SER A 37 4.29 -11.50 13.72
N ALA A 38 4.39 -10.54 14.64
CA ALA A 38 4.55 -10.89 16.06
C ALA A 38 3.36 -11.69 16.59
N GLY A 39 2.18 -11.47 16.03
CA GLY A 39 0.98 -12.18 16.42
C GLY A 39 0.71 -13.46 15.67
N GLY A 40 1.60 -13.86 14.75
CA GLY A 40 1.42 -15.07 13.96
C GLY A 40 1.54 -14.82 12.47
N ARG A 41 0.84 -15.64 11.70
CA ARG A 41 0.90 -15.58 10.25
C ARG A 41 -0.32 -14.81 9.73
N ILE A 42 -0.08 -13.97 8.73
CA ILE A 42 -1.12 -13.15 8.12
C ILE A 42 -1.20 -13.52 6.64
N GLU A 43 -2.38 -13.94 6.19
CA GLU A 43 -2.61 -14.29 4.79
C GLU A 43 -3.15 -13.09 4.05
N ALA A 44 -2.67 -12.92 2.81
CA ALA A 44 -3.11 -11.84 1.95
C ALA A 44 -3.03 -12.29 0.50
N TYR A 45 -3.66 -11.51 -0.38
CA TYR A 45 -3.68 -11.81 -1.82
C TYR A 45 -3.28 -10.58 -2.60
N GLY A 46 -2.36 -10.77 -3.55
CA GLY A 46 -1.80 -9.68 -4.33
C GLY A 46 -2.56 -9.43 -5.62
N HIS A 47 -2.73 -8.15 -5.93
CA HIS A 47 -3.43 -7.70 -7.13
C HIS A 47 -2.74 -6.48 -7.69
N SER A 48 -2.75 -6.37 -9.01
CA SER A 48 -2.29 -5.16 -9.68
C SER A 48 -3.42 -4.15 -9.70
N ILE A 49 -3.14 -2.94 -9.21
CA ILE A 49 -4.13 -1.88 -9.18
C ILE A 49 -3.48 -0.56 -9.59
N GLN A 50 -4.31 0.43 -9.86
CA GLN A 50 -3.85 1.80 -10.00
C GLN A 50 -4.05 2.50 -8.67
N LEU A 51 -2.98 3.07 -8.14
CA LEU A 51 -2.99 3.70 -6.83
C LEU A 51 -2.76 5.19 -6.98
N THR A 52 -3.67 5.97 -6.41
CA THR A 52 -3.56 7.43 -6.45
C THR A 52 -3.40 7.95 -5.02
N VAL A 53 -2.31 8.67 -4.79
CA VAL A 53 -2.06 9.30 -3.49
C VAL A 53 -1.67 10.75 -3.77
N LEU A 54 -2.43 11.68 -3.20
CA LEU A 54 -2.20 13.12 -3.40
C LEU A 54 -2.04 13.47 -4.88
N GLU A 55 -2.93 12.92 -5.71
CA GLU A 55 -3.01 13.14 -7.15
C GLU A 55 -1.87 12.52 -7.95
N ILE A 56 -1.01 11.75 -7.31
CA ILE A 56 0.05 11.02 -8.01
C ILE A 56 -0.45 9.60 -8.25
N GLU A 57 -0.56 9.22 -9.52
CA GLU A 57 -1.03 7.89 -9.95
C GLU A 57 0.16 7.01 -10.27
N VAL A 58 0.13 5.79 -9.73
CA VAL A 58 1.12 4.77 -10.09
C VAL A 58 0.42 3.43 -10.23
N ASP A 59 0.95 2.59 -11.11
CA ASP A 59 0.54 1.20 -11.15
C ASP A 59 1.29 0.47 -10.05
N ALA A 60 0.58 -0.28 -9.26
CA ALA A 60 1.18 -0.92 -8.09
C ALA A 60 0.64 -2.33 -7.91
N PHE A 61 1.50 -3.21 -7.40
CA PHE A 61 1.08 -4.53 -6.97
C PHE A 61 0.94 -4.48 -5.46
N VAL A 62 -0.28 -4.63 -4.98
CA VAL A 62 -0.60 -4.48 -3.56
C VAL A 62 -1.26 -5.74 -3.05
N PHE A 63 -1.31 -5.90 -1.73
CA PHE A 63 -1.93 -7.05 -1.10
C PHE A 63 -3.14 -6.64 -0.30
N PHE A 64 -4.17 -7.47 -0.33
CA PHE A 64 -5.37 -7.29 0.48
C PHE A 64 -5.42 -8.42 1.51
N PHE A 65 -5.68 -8.07 2.77
CA PHE A 65 -5.75 -9.07 3.82
C PHE A 65 -6.91 -10.03 3.57
N ALA A 66 -6.67 -11.31 3.82
CA ALA A 66 -7.72 -12.32 3.74
C ALA A 66 -8.72 -12.16 4.89
N ASN A 67 -8.25 -11.71 6.05
CA ASN A 67 -9.05 -11.62 7.27
C ASN A 67 -9.76 -10.26 7.35
N ASP A 68 -11.09 -10.29 7.44
CA ASP A 68 -11.91 -9.09 7.55
C ASP A 68 -11.63 -8.26 8.81
N ASN A 69 -11.07 -8.89 9.83
CA ASN A 69 -10.83 -8.20 11.10
C ASN A 69 -9.63 -7.28 11.06
N ILE A 70 -8.78 -7.38 10.05
CA ILE A 70 -7.62 -6.52 9.94
C ILE A 70 -8.03 -5.27 9.16
N GLN A 71 -8.15 -4.15 9.87
CA GLN A 71 -8.66 -2.90 9.32
C GLN A 71 -7.55 -1.87 9.17
N LYS A 72 -6.42 -2.32 8.61
CA LYS A 72 -5.26 -1.45 8.39
C LYS A 72 -5.04 -1.25 6.90
N ASN A 73 -4.61 -0.04 6.54
CA ASN A 73 -4.17 0.25 5.20
C ASN A 73 -2.78 0.85 5.30
N LEU A 74 -1.80 0.20 4.66
CA LEU A 74 -0.40 0.58 4.76
C LEU A 74 0.18 0.81 3.38
N LEU A 75 0.89 1.92 3.22
CA LEU A 75 1.68 2.20 2.02
C LEU A 75 3.12 1.85 2.35
N GLY A 76 3.60 0.76 1.77
CA GLY A 76 4.93 0.25 2.05
C GLY A 76 5.92 0.58 0.96
N ARG A 77 7.12 0.01 1.08
CA ARG A 77 8.22 0.32 0.16
C ARG A 77 7.97 -0.20 -1.23
N ARG A 78 7.52 -1.46 -1.36
CA ARG A 78 7.26 -2.05 -2.67
C ARG A 78 5.81 -1.78 -3.03
N GLY A 79 5.62 -1.19 -4.19
CA GLY A 79 4.32 -0.87 -4.72
C GLY A 79 3.96 0.60 -4.59
N TRP A 80 4.57 1.33 -3.65
CA TRP A 80 4.31 2.77 -3.55
C TRP A 80 5.58 3.58 -3.31
N LEU A 81 6.28 3.34 -2.18
CA LEU A 81 7.46 4.15 -1.87
C LEU A 81 8.56 4.02 -2.93
N ASP A 82 8.63 2.88 -3.62
CA ASP A 82 9.58 2.69 -4.70
C ASP A 82 9.11 3.31 -6.01
N ARG A 83 7.89 3.87 -6.05
CA ARG A 83 7.30 4.48 -7.24
C ARG A 83 7.23 5.99 -7.16
N VAL A 84 7.53 6.57 -6.02
CA VAL A 84 7.44 8.02 -5.80
C VAL A 84 8.70 8.50 -5.13
N LYS A 85 8.97 9.79 -5.27
CA LYS A 85 9.99 10.44 -4.45
C LYS A 85 9.35 10.82 -3.13
N PHE A 86 9.98 10.41 -2.04
CA PHE A 86 9.42 10.58 -0.72
C PHE A 86 10.40 11.33 0.17
N GLY A 87 9.94 12.39 0.80
CA GLY A 87 10.72 13.12 1.79
C GLY A 87 9.87 13.38 3.02
N LEU A 88 10.45 13.22 4.18
CA LEU A 88 9.75 13.43 5.44
C LEU A 88 10.49 14.47 6.25
N ASP A 89 9.80 15.56 6.59
CA ASP A 89 10.29 16.57 7.50
C ASP A 89 9.62 16.36 8.84
N GLU A 90 10.29 15.66 9.73
CA GLU A 90 9.71 15.31 11.03
C GLU A 90 9.52 16.55 11.92
N TYR A 91 10.40 17.52 11.78
CA TYR A 91 10.31 18.72 12.60
C TYR A 91 9.04 19.51 12.30
N GLN A 92 8.74 19.69 11.02
CA GLN A 92 7.52 20.38 10.58
C GLN A 92 6.37 19.44 10.31
N GLN A 93 6.61 18.14 10.34
CA GLN A 93 5.63 17.10 10.12
C GLN A 93 5.03 17.16 8.71
N PHE A 94 5.85 17.49 7.73
CA PHE A 94 5.46 17.48 6.33
C PHE A 94 6.00 16.24 5.63
N VAL A 95 5.21 15.75 4.67
CA VAL A 95 5.62 14.68 3.77
C VAL A 95 5.69 15.27 2.37
N TYR A 96 6.82 15.11 1.72
CA TYR A 96 7.04 15.60 0.36
C TYR A 96 6.99 14.42 -0.61
N LEU A 97 6.18 14.57 -1.66
CA LEU A 97 5.99 13.51 -2.65
C LEU A 97 6.18 14.06 -4.06
N SER A 98 6.80 13.26 -4.91
CA SER A 98 6.87 13.50 -6.34
C SER A 98 6.60 12.19 -7.06
N GLY A 99 5.93 12.27 -8.20
CA GLY A 99 5.65 11.09 -9.01
C GLY A 99 6.90 10.54 -9.69
N PRO A 100 6.78 9.35 -10.29
CA PRO A 100 7.95 8.71 -10.92
C PRO A 100 8.48 9.50 -12.10
N GLU A 101 7.66 10.32 -12.76
CA GLU A 101 8.11 11.15 -13.89
C GLU A 101 8.78 12.44 -13.43
N SER A 102 8.65 12.80 -12.17
CA SER A 102 9.22 14.05 -11.64
C SER A 102 10.68 13.85 -11.31
N ARG A 103 11.50 13.82 -12.32
CA ARG A 103 12.92 13.61 -12.11
C ARG A 103 13.64 14.91 -12.07
N GLU A 104 14.55 15.01 -11.14
CA GLU A 104 15.47 16.13 -11.13
C GLU A 104 16.45 15.99 -12.28
N ALA A 105 16.66 17.06 -12.94
CA ALA A 105 17.61 17.09 -14.04
C ALA A 105 19.04 16.96 -13.49
#